data_11d5b0f0958b275b07c12ad38bb114f7
#
_entry.id   11d5b0f0958b275b07c12ad38bb114f7
#
_cell.length_a   1.000
_cell.length_b   1.000
_cell.length_c   1.000
_cell.angle_alpha   90.00
_cell.angle_beta   90.00
_cell.angle_gamma   90.00
#
_symmetry.space_group_name_H-M   'P 1'
#
loop_
_entity.id
_entity.type
_entity.pdbx_description
1 polymer ?
#
loop_
_entity_poly.entity_id
_entity_poly.type
_entity_poly.pdbx_seq_one_letter_code
_entity_poly.pdbx_strand_id
1 'polypeptide(L)'
;DYTLDRIGGSAKLGIPTSEYDFLNLGITAEQERFQVGPFPSTQVLQFQEENGDRFMEFLLNASWSRDGRNRRIFPDRGILNRISGELAVPGSDLTFYKLTYQNQTFVPLYPPYTLMFGAEVGYGDGYGSTEGLPLIDNFFAGGIRSVRGFKANTLGPRDSLDKPLGGSFKLIGNVELLLPIPFVREIRSVRLSGFFDIGNVFASVDDFEASELRYSAGIGGTWLSPLGPLTISFAVPLNDQSGDETQPLQFTFGTSF
;
A
#
# COMPACT_ATOMS: atom_id res chain seq x y z
N ASP A 1 10.90 -15.25 -11.11
CA ASP A 1 11.69 -14.16 -10.52
C ASP A 1 12.16 -13.22 -11.62
N TYR A 2 12.08 -11.93 -11.36
CA TYR A 2 12.65 -10.87 -12.19
C TYR A 2 13.31 -9.82 -11.29
N THR A 3 14.17 -9.02 -11.87
CA THR A 3 14.77 -7.83 -11.24
C THR A 3 14.50 -6.63 -12.14
N LEU A 4 14.22 -5.49 -11.52
CA LEU A 4 13.96 -4.24 -12.21
C LEU A 4 15.01 -3.21 -11.79
N ASP A 5 15.84 -2.80 -12.74
CA ASP A 5 16.78 -1.70 -12.54
C ASP A 5 16.18 -0.42 -13.12
N ARG A 6 16.12 0.64 -12.33
CA ARG A 6 15.57 1.94 -12.72
C ARG A 6 16.64 3.02 -12.69
N ILE A 7 16.72 3.80 -13.76
CA ILE A 7 17.55 4.99 -13.81
C ILE A 7 16.77 6.14 -14.44
N GLY A 8 16.71 7.27 -13.76
CA GLY A 8 15.89 8.38 -14.24
C GLY A 8 16.04 9.64 -13.42
N GLY A 9 15.22 10.63 -13.76
CA GLY A 9 15.14 11.89 -13.07
C GLY A 9 13.69 12.34 -12.88
N SER A 10 13.43 13.03 -11.78
CA SER A 10 12.10 13.56 -11.50
C SER A 10 12.16 15.01 -11.02
N ALA A 11 11.12 15.78 -11.36
CA ALA A 11 10.87 17.08 -10.79
C ALA A 11 9.51 17.08 -10.10
N LYS A 12 9.44 17.60 -8.89
CA LYS A 12 8.22 17.63 -8.08
C LYS A 12 7.95 19.02 -7.55
N LEU A 13 6.70 19.46 -7.62
CA LEU A 13 6.22 20.73 -7.09
C LEU A 13 5.15 20.46 -6.04
N GLY A 14 5.37 20.97 -4.82
CA GLY A 14 4.41 20.89 -3.74
C GLY A 14 3.78 22.26 -3.48
N ILE A 15 2.44 22.32 -3.49
CA ILE A 15 1.66 23.54 -3.37
C ILE A 15 0.72 23.41 -2.18
N PRO A 16 0.91 24.16 -1.07
CA PRO A 16 -0.10 24.25 -0.04
C PRO A 16 -1.29 25.06 -0.59
N THR A 17 -2.45 24.42 -0.75
CA THR A 17 -3.65 25.05 -1.29
C THR A 17 -4.56 25.60 -0.19
N SER A 18 -4.42 25.08 1.03
CA SER A 18 -5.04 25.61 2.25
C SER A 18 -4.24 25.23 3.50
N GLU A 19 -4.72 25.55 4.69
CA GLU A 19 -4.11 25.13 5.96
C GLU A 19 -3.98 23.60 6.11
N TYR A 20 -4.93 22.86 5.54
CA TYR A 20 -5.01 21.40 5.64
C TYR A 20 -4.72 20.67 4.32
N ASP A 21 -4.77 21.39 3.19
CA ASP A 21 -4.71 20.79 1.86
C ASP A 21 -3.36 21.02 1.19
N PHE A 22 -2.82 19.97 0.62
CA PHE A 22 -1.55 19.99 -0.08
C PHE A 22 -1.66 19.27 -1.43
N LEU A 23 -1.28 19.96 -2.51
CA LEU A 23 -1.23 19.42 -3.85
C LEU A 23 0.23 19.16 -4.24
N ASN A 24 0.54 17.95 -4.68
CA ASN A 24 1.83 17.64 -5.30
C ASN A 24 1.61 17.33 -6.77
N LEU A 25 2.47 17.89 -7.61
CA LEU A 25 2.55 17.59 -9.03
C LEU A 25 3.97 17.14 -9.33
N GLY A 26 4.12 16.13 -10.14
CA GLY A 26 5.43 15.59 -10.49
C GLY A 26 5.49 15.13 -11.94
N ILE A 27 6.69 15.22 -12.50
CA ILE A 27 7.04 14.59 -13.76
C ILE A 27 8.26 13.71 -13.52
N THR A 28 8.26 12.53 -14.09
CA THR A 28 9.38 11.58 -14.01
C THR A 28 9.69 11.10 -15.42
N ALA A 29 10.97 11.02 -15.75
CA ALA A 29 11.45 10.34 -16.94
C ALA A 29 12.45 9.31 -16.47
N GLU A 30 12.16 8.04 -16.73
CA GLU A 30 13.00 6.93 -16.29
C GLU A 30 13.12 5.85 -17.35
N GLN A 31 14.27 5.20 -17.34
CA GLN A 31 14.51 4.00 -18.10
C GLN A 31 14.52 2.81 -17.14
N GLU A 32 13.70 1.85 -17.44
CA GLU A 32 13.64 0.59 -16.71
C GLU A 32 14.31 -0.52 -17.50
N ARG A 33 15.02 -1.39 -16.78
CA ARG A 33 15.59 -2.60 -17.34
C ARG A 33 15.03 -3.80 -16.60
N PHE A 34 14.26 -4.60 -17.33
CA PHE A 34 13.63 -5.81 -16.84
C PHE A 34 14.56 -7.01 -17.09
N GLN A 35 15.01 -7.65 -16.01
CA GLN A 35 15.90 -8.80 -16.09
C GLN A 35 15.20 -10.03 -15.54
N VAL A 36 15.01 -11.02 -16.38
CA VAL A 36 14.39 -12.28 -16.01
C VAL A 36 15.42 -13.18 -15.32
N GLY A 37 15.01 -13.75 -14.18
CA GLY A 37 15.84 -14.69 -13.43
C GLY A 37 15.94 -16.07 -14.07
N PRO A 38 16.69 -17.01 -13.46
CA PRO A 38 16.94 -18.33 -14.03
C PRO A 38 15.71 -19.25 -14.10
N PHE A 39 14.67 -18.98 -13.30
CA PHE A 39 13.43 -19.76 -13.24
C PHE A 39 12.22 -18.81 -13.26
N PRO A 40 11.88 -18.24 -14.42
CA PRO A 40 10.77 -17.33 -14.54
C PRO A 40 9.43 -18.06 -14.61
N SER A 41 8.38 -17.40 -14.16
CA SER A 41 7.00 -17.86 -14.38
C SER A 41 6.56 -17.57 -15.82
N THR A 42 5.48 -18.22 -16.26
CA THR A 42 4.92 -18.00 -17.59
C THR A 42 4.53 -16.54 -17.81
N GLN A 43 3.96 -15.89 -16.79
CA GLN A 43 3.54 -14.49 -16.85
C GLN A 43 4.73 -13.54 -17.02
N VAL A 44 5.86 -13.82 -16.35
CA VAL A 44 7.09 -13.01 -16.48
C VAL A 44 7.71 -13.16 -17.85
N LEU A 45 7.71 -14.38 -18.41
CA LEU A 45 8.20 -14.63 -19.79
C LEU A 45 7.31 -13.95 -20.82
N GLN A 46 5.99 -14.10 -20.69
CA GLN A 46 5.03 -13.47 -21.59
C GLN A 46 5.19 -11.95 -21.58
N PHE A 47 5.29 -11.34 -20.41
CA PHE A 47 5.51 -9.89 -20.29
C PHE A 47 6.79 -9.45 -21.00
N GLN A 48 7.89 -10.21 -20.85
CA GLN A 48 9.15 -9.92 -21.55
C GLN A 48 9.06 -10.10 -23.08
N GLU A 49 8.38 -11.15 -23.53
CA GLU A 49 8.18 -11.43 -24.97
C GLU A 49 7.36 -10.32 -25.64
N GLU A 50 6.32 -9.83 -24.97
CA GLU A 50 5.42 -8.79 -25.49
C GLU A 50 6.03 -7.40 -25.47
N ASN A 51 6.78 -7.06 -24.41
CA ASN A 51 7.21 -5.70 -24.16
C ASN A 51 8.73 -5.48 -24.26
N GLY A 52 9.53 -6.58 -24.27
CA GLY A 52 10.98 -6.49 -24.28
C GLY A 52 11.61 -6.43 -22.89
N ASP A 53 12.87 -6.01 -22.84
CA ASP A 53 13.68 -5.96 -21.62
C ASP A 53 14.04 -4.53 -21.16
N ARG A 54 13.62 -3.51 -21.91
CA ARG A 54 13.89 -2.10 -21.60
C ARG A 54 12.71 -1.25 -21.95
N PHE A 55 12.33 -0.39 -21.02
CA PHE A 55 11.22 0.54 -21.17
C PHE A 55 11.69 1.95 -20.88
N MET A 56 11.24 2.92 -21.67
CA MET A 56 11.34 4.34 -21.36
C MET A 56 9.96 4.82 -20.94
N GLU A 57 9.90 5.37 -19.75
CA GLU A 57 8.65 5.85 -19.18
C GLU A 57 8.70 7.35 -18.88
N PHE A 58 7.63 8.03 -19.25
CA PHE A 58 7.37 9.42 -18.93
C PHE A 58 6.11 9.48 -18.08
N LEU A 59 6.27 9.70 -16.77
CA LEU A 59 5.19 9.64 -15.80
C LEU A 59 4.77 11.03 -15.36
N LEU A 60 3.48 11.28 -15.37
CA LEU A 60 2.85 12.40 -14.68
C LEU A 60 2.28 11.90 -13.36
N ASN A 61 2.67 12.54 -12.27
CA ASN A 61 2.21 12.22 -10.93
C ASN A 61 1.45 13.41 -10.36
N ALA A 62 0.26 13.17 -9.83
CA ALA A 62 -0.51 14.16 -9.11
C ALA A 62 -1.03 13.55 -7.81
N SER A 63 -0.94 14.28 -6.69
CA SER A 63 -1.59 13.86 -5.46
C SER A 63 -2.13 15.06 -4.70
N TRP A 64 -3.34 14.89 -4.20
CA TRP A 64 -3.95 15.81 -3.25
C TRP A 64 -4.07 15.12 -1.90
N SER A 65 -3.74 15.83 -0.83
CA SER A 65 -3.93 15.36 0.53
C SER A 65 -4.55 16.43 1.40
N ARG A 66 -5.50 16.01 2.25
CA ARG A 66 -6.11 16.83 3.29
C ARG A 66 -5.83 16.21 4.64
N ASP A 67 -5.02 16.88 5.46
CA ASP A 67 -4.65 16.45 6.81
C ASP A 67 -5.31 17.33 7.87
N GLY A 68 -6.51 16.92 8.31
CA GLY A 68 -7.26 17.56 9.41
C GLY A 68 -7.06 16.86 10.75
N ARG A 69 -6.03 16.05 10.91
CA ARG A 69 -5.72 15.40 12.18
C ARG A 69 -5.19 16.43 13.19
N ASN A 70 -5.58 16.29 14.44
CA ASN A 70 -5.13 17.20 15.50
C ASN A 70 -3.61 17.08 15.80
N ARG A 71 -2.99 15.97 15.46
CA ARG A 71 -1.55 15.70 15.61
C ARG A 71 -1.09 14.75 14.50
N ARG A 72 0.14 14.95 14.01
CA ARG A 72 0.73 14.03 13.03
C ARG A 72 1.13 12.70 13.65
N ILE A 73 1.63 12.73 14.87
CA ILE A 73 2.04 11.55 15.63
C ILE A 73 1.00 11.31 16.72
N PHE A 74 0.50 10.08 16.78
CA PHE A 74 -0.53 9.64 17.70
C PHE A 74 -1.79 10.55 17.69
N PRO A 75 -2.42 10.75 16.53
CA PRO A 75 -3.67 11.48 16.46
C PRO A 75 -4.75 10.78 17.30
N ASP A 76 -5.64 11.57 17.87
CA ASP A 76 -6.82 11.08 18.60
C ASP A 76 -8.14 11.53 17.96
N ARG A 77 -8.08 12.47 17.01
CA ARG A 77 -9.24 12.94 16.23
C ARG A 77 -8.81 13.55 14.91
N GLY A 78 -9.76 13.56 13.97
CA GLY A 78 -9.60 14.17 12.66
C GLY A 78 -9.45 13.15 11.56
N ILE A 79 -9.24 13.64 10.35
CA ILE A 79 -9.27 12.84 9.13
C ILE A 79 -8.05 13.19 8.28
N LEU A 80 -7.39 12.18 7.74
CA LEU A 80 -6.44 12.28 6.66
C LEU A 80 -7.05 11.63 5.41
N ASN A 81 -7.15 12.37 4.33
CA ASN A 81 -7.48 11.85 3.01
C ASN A 81 -6.31 12.09 2.06
N ARG A 82 -6.03 11.13 1.19
CA ARG A 82 -5.08 11.28 0.11
C ARG A 82 -5.63 10.61 -1.14
N ILE A 83 -5.57 11.33 -2.26
CA ILE A 83 -5.82 10.80 -3.59
C ILE A 83 -4.53 10.98 -4.38
N SER A 84 -4.07 9.92 -5.03
CA SER A 84 -2.87 9.95 -5.87
C SER A 84 -3.20 9.37 -7.23
N GLY A 85 -2.73 10.01 -8.28
CA GLY A 85 -2.80 9.52 -9.65
C GLY A 85 -1.42 9.50 -10.28
N GLU A 86 -1.17 8.47 -11.07
CA GLU A 86 0.00 8.32 -11.92
C GLU A 86 -0.47 7.98 -13.33
N LEU A 87 0.14 8.60 -14.33
CA LEU A 87 -0.17 8.41 -15.74
C LEU A 87 1.14 8.31 -16.53
N ALA A 88 1.38 7.17 -17.13
CA ALA A 88 2.41 7.02 -18.14
C ALA A 88 1.91 7.66 -19.44
N VAL A 89 2.51 8.79 -19.87
CA VAL A 89 1.99 9.57 -21.00
C VAL A 89 2.39 8.95 -22.34
N PRO A 90 1.67 9.29 -23.45
CA PRO A 90 2.06 8.88 -24.79
C PRO A 90 3.51 9.27 -25.11
N GLY A 91 4.27 8.31 -25.59
CA GLY A 91 5.73 8.38 -25.76
C GLY A 91 6.49 7.49 -24.77
N SER A 92 5.80 6.99 -23.74
CA SER A 92 6.25 5.86 -22.94
C SER A 92 6.09 4.56 -23.73
N ASP A 93 6.97 3.60 -23.47
CA ASP A 93 6.87 2.26 -24.08
C ASP A 93 5.68 1.49 -23.50
N LEU A 94 5.41 1.65 -22.19
CA LEU A 94 4.21 1.16 -21.52
C LEU A 94 3.29 2.33 -21.19
N THR A 95 2.01 2.21 -21.52
CA THR A 95 1.01 3.25 -21.28
C THR A 95 -0.04 2.75 -20.33
N PHE A 96 -0.09 3.34 -19.13
CA PHE A 96 -0.99 2.95 -18.05
C PHE A 96 -1.37 4.14 -17.17
N TYR A 97 -2.37 3.92 -16.33
CA TYR A 97 -2.68 4.85 -15.24
C TYR A 97 -2.96 4.10 -13.95
N LYS A 98 -2.67 4.74 -12.83
CA LYS A 98 -2.94 4.24 -11.48
C LYS A 98 -3.62 5.31 -10.66
N LEU A 99 -4.63 4.93 -9.91
CA LEU A 99 -5.32 5.78 -8.94
C LEU A 99 -5.28 5.09 -7.59
N THR A 100 -4.96 5.85 -6.55
CA THR A 100 -4.99 5.36 -5.17
C THR A 100 -5.72 6.35 -4.28
N TYR A 101 -6.68 5.86 -3.51
CA TYR A 101 -7.32 6.60 -2.44
C TYR A 101 -6.94 6.01 -1.10
N GLN A 102 -6.53 6.85 -0.17
CA GLN A 102 -6.22 6.47 1.21
C GLN A 102 -6.98 7.38 2.18
N ASN A 103 -7.60 6.77 3.18
CA ASN A 103 -8.28 7.45 4.27
C ASN A 103 -7.78 6.94 5.61
N GLN A 104 -7.65 7.85 6.58
CA GLN A 104 -7.52 7.54 7.99
C GLN A 104 -8.44 8.47 8.77
N THR A 105 -9.37 7.91 9.51
CA THR A 105 -10.34 8.65 10.33
C THR A 105 -10.16 8.28 11.80
N PHE A 106 -9.91 9.27 12.64
CA PHE A 106 -9.73 9.10 14.09
C PHE A 106 -10.94 9.67 14.83
N VAL A 107 -11.62 8.83 15.58
CA VAL A 107 -12.82 9.17 16.35
C VAL A 107 -12.52 8.98 17.83
N PRO A 108 -12.47 10.06 18.63
CA PRO A 108 -12.34 9.92 20.07
C PRO A 108 -13.61 9.26 20.63
N LEU A 109 -13.43 8.18 21.38
CA LEU A 109 -14.53 7.54 22.11
C LEU A 109 -14.65 8.20 23.50
N TYR A 110 -14.30 7.48 24.52
CA TYR A 110 -14.14 8.01 25.87
C TYR A 110 -12.63 8.20 26.14
N PRO A 111 -12.16 9.41 26.49
CA PRO A 111 -10.73 9.63 26.71
C PRO A 111 -10.14 8.66 27.74
N PRO A 112 -8.99 8.02 27.43
CA PRO A 112 -8.05 8.28 26.35
C PRO A 112 -8.18 7.36 25.12
N TYR A 113 -9.31 6.69 24.92
CA TYR A 113 -9.52 5.71 23.85
C TYR A 113 -9.89 6.39 22.53
N THR A 114 -9.31 5.93 21.44
CA THR A 114 -9.60 6.43 20.10
C THR A 114 -9.84 5.25 19.16
N LEU A 115 -10.89 5.35 18.35
CA LEU A 115 -11.13 4.41 17.28
C LEU A 115 -10.57 5.00 15.98
N MET A 116 -9.78 4.22 15.26
CA MET A 116 -9.23 4.56 13.95
C MET A 116 -9.87 3.66 12.90
N PHE A 117 -10.29 4.27 11.81
CA PHE A 117 -10.69 3.60 10.58
C PHE A 117 -9.68 3.94 9.50
N GLY A 118 -9.16 2.93 8.83
CA GLY A 118 -8.28 3.04 7.67
C GLY A 118 -8.95 2.43 6.45
N ALA A 119 -8.76 3.04 5.30
CA ALA A 119 -9.16 2.47 4.01
C ALA A 119 -8.12 2.81 2.94
N GLU A 120 -7.84 1.87 2.07
CA GLU A 120 -7.05 2.08 0.86
C GLU A 120 -7.70 1.36 -0.31
N VAL A 121 -7.90 2.10 -1.40
CA VAL A 121 -8.38 1.57 -2.68
C VAL A 121 -7.39 1.95 -3.75
N GLY A 122 -6.89 0.97 -4.48
CA GLY A 122 -6.01 1.15 -5.63
C GLY A 122 -6.65 0.57 -6.88
N TYR A 123 -6.59 1.30 -7.97
CA TYR A 123 -7.03 0.85 -9.29
C TYR A 123 -6.03 1.32 -10.35
N GLY A 124 -5.68 0.44 -11.25
CA GLY A 124 -4.84 0.77 -12.40
C GLY A 124 -5.24 -0.05 -13.61
N ASP A 125 -4.94 0.47 -14.78
CA ASP A 125 -5.21 -0.21 -16.04
C ASP A 125 -4.28 0.33 -17.14
N GLY A 126 -4.08 -0.48 -18.18
CA GLY A 126 -3.38 -0.05 -19.38
C GLY A 126 -4.28 0.76 -20.31
N TYR A 127 -3.66 1.45 -21.27
CA TYR A 127 -4.38 2.09 -22.36
C TYR A 127 -3.53 2.12 -23.63
N GLY A 128 -4.17 2.42 -24.76
CA GLY A 128 -3.47 2.46 -26.06
C GLY A 128 -3.06 1.05 -26.53
N SER A 129 -1.77 0.78 -26.57
CA SER A 129 -1.22 -0.52 -26.95
C SER A 129 -0.93 -1.45 -25.77
N THR A 130 -1.03 -0.94 -24.53
CA THR A 130 -0.76 -1.72 -23.32
C THR A 130 -2.05 -2.34 -22.81
N GLU A 131 -2.12 -3.66 -22.77
CA GLU A 131 -3.28 -4.39 -22.22
C GLU A 131 -3.12 -4.56 -20.72
N GLY A 132 -4.06 -3.97 -19.95
CA GLY A 132 -4.07 -4.01 -18.50
C GLY A 132 -2.93 -3.25 -17.84
N LEU A 133 -2.88 -3.28 -16.51
CA LEU A 133 -1.78 -2.70 -15.76
C LEU A 133 -0.51 -3.54 -15.95
N PRO A 134 0.64 -2.95 -16.33
CA PRO A 134 1.88 -3.69 -16.46
C PRO A 134 2.24 -4.46 -15.18
N LEU A 135 2.74 -5.67 -15.31
CA LEU A 135 3.09 -6.55 -14.18
C LEU A 135 4.02 -5.88 -13.15
N ILE A 136 4.91 -5.03 -13.63
CA ILE A 136 5.88 -4.29 -12.81
C ILE A 136 5.26 -3.18 -11.96
N ASP A 137 4.03 -2.76 -12.31
CA ASP A 137 3.26 -1.70 -11.65
C ASP A 137 2.08 -2.19 -10.82
N ASN A 138 1.91 -3.51 -10.72
CA ASN A 138 0.84 -4.11 -9.94
C ASN A 138 0.83 -3.65 -8.48
N PHE A 139 -0.38 -3.57 -7.93
CA PHE A 139 -0.58 -3.40 -6.50
C PHE A 139 -0.31 -4.69 -5.76
N PHE A 140 0.16 -4.55 -4.52
CA PHE A 140 0.38 -5.66 -3.60
C PHE A 140 -0.30 -5.41 -2.25
N ALA A 141 -0.64 -6.48 -1.54
CA ALA A 141 -1.19 -6.44 -0.19
C ALA A 141 -0.57 -7.53 0.70
N GLY A 142 -0.87 -7.44 2.00
CA GLY A 142 -0.23 -8.22 3.06
C GLY A 142 0.84 -7.42 3.80
N GLY A 143 1.11 -7.79 5.03
CA GLY A 143 2.10 -7.16 5.89
C GLY A 143 1.54 -6.07 6.80
N ILE A 144 2.43 -5.54 7.62
CA ILE A 144 2.11 -4.62 8.74
C ILE A 144 1.41 -3.33 8.32
N ARG A 145 1.47 -2.96 7.04
CA ARG A 145 0.88 -1.71 6.50
C ARG A 145 -0.44 -1.92 5.77
N SER A 146 -0.90 -3.17 5.61
CA SER A 146 -2.15 -3.47 4.91
C SER A 146 -3.00 -4.47 5.67
N VAL A 147 -2.83 -5.78 5.47
CA VAL A 147 -3.51 -6.84 6.21
C VAL A 147 -2.47 -7.58 7.04
N ARG A 148 -2.41 -7.25 8.33
CA ARG A 148 -1.46 -7.86 9.27
C ARG A 148 -1.74 -9.35 9.46
N GLY A 149 -0.71 -10.13 9.83
CA GLY A 149 -0.81 -11.59 9.96
C GLY A 149 -0.51 -12.34 8.66
N PHE A 150 -0.61 -11.68 7.52
CA PHE A 150 -0.14 -12.20 6.24
C PHE A 150 1.22 -11.58 5.89
N LYS A 151 2.10 -12.34 5.27
CA LYS A 151 3.42 -11.87 4.87
C LYS A 151 3.31 -10.69 3.88
N ALA A 152 4.26 -9.78 3.95
CA ALA A 152 4.24 -8.57 3.12
C ALA A 152 4.24 -8.91 1.64
N ASN A 153 3.31 -8.27 0.89
CA ASN A 153 3.18 -8.38 -0.57
C ASN A 153 2.88 -9.80 -1.09
N THR A 154 2.17 -10.62 -0.31
CA THR A 154 1.87 -12.01 -0.72
C THR A 154 0.40 -12.30 -0.94
N LEU A 155 -0.50 -11.35 -0.63
CA LEU A 155 -1.93 -11.51 -0.87
C LEU A 155 -2.27 -11.17 -2.33
N GLY A 156 -3.21 -11.92 -2.89
CA GLY A 156 -3.75 -11.73 -4.23
C GLY A 156 -3.33 -12.78 -5.23
N PRO A 157 -3.44 -12.47 -6.52
CA PRO A 157 -3.11 -13.38 -7.62
C PRO A 157 -1.70 -13.93 -7.53
N ARG A 158 -1.56 -15.19 -7.96
CA ARG A 158 -0.28 -15.89 -8.01
C ARG A 158 0.08 -16.28 -9.44
N ASP A 159 1.35 -16.33 -9.68
CA ASP A 159 1.89 -16.76 -10.98
C ASP A 159 1.93 -18.30 -11.12
N SER A 160 2.37 -18.78 -12.27
CA SER A 160 2.48 -20.22 -12.58
C SER A 160 3.47 -21.00 -11.68
N LEU A 161 4.26 -20.30 -10.86
CA LEU A 161 5.19 -20.87 -9.88
C LEU A 161 4.73 -20.64 -8.43
N ASP A 162 3.45 -20.29 -8.25
CA ASP A 162 2.84 -19.99 -6.94
C ASP A 162 3.53 -18.81 -6.20
N LYS A 163 4.05 -17.83 -6.94
CA LYS A 163 4.62 -16.60 -6.37
C LYS A 163 3.61 -15.44 -6.50
N PRO A 164 3.64 -14.50 -5.56
CA PRO A 164 2.76 -13.33 -5.62
C PRO A 164 2.97 -12.53 -6.90
N LEU A 165 1.91 -12.33 -7.67
CA LEU A 165 1.90 -11.56 -8.91
C LEU A 165 1.40 -10.13 -8.70
N GLY A 166 0.65 -9.90 -7.63
CA GLY A 166 -0.08 -8.66 -7.44
C GLY A 166 -1.29 -8.54 -8.38
N GLY A 167 -1.81 -7.35 -8.56
CA GLY A 167 -2.94 -7.13 -9.45
C GLY A 167 -3.27 -5.66 -9.64
N SER A 168 -4.26 -5.38 -10.47
CA SER A 168 -4.63 -4.02 -10.86
C SER A 168 -5.68 -3.39 -9.95
N PHE A 169 -6.33 -4.16 -9.08
CA PHE A 169 -7.31 -3.67 -8.11
C PHE A 169 -6.97 -4.08 -6.69
N LYS A 170 -6.85 -3.10 -5.79
CA LYS A 170 -6.52 -3.28 -4.36
C LYS A 170 -7.62 -2.71 -3.48
N LEU A 171 -8.02 -3.48 -2.46
CA LEU A 171 -8.99 -3.04 -1.45
C LEU A 171 -8.49 -3.43 -0.05
N ILE A 172 -8.28 -2.44 0.82
CA ILE A 172 -7.86 -2.64 2.21
C ILE A 172 -8.77 -1.83 3.14
N GLY A 173 -9.14 -2.43 4.26
CA GLY A 173 -9.84 -1.79 5.36
C GLY A 173 -9.20 -2.16 6.69
N ASN A 174 -9.07 -1.19 7.58
CA ASN A 174 -8.50 -1.38 8.91
C ASN A 174 -9.40 -0.72 9.96
N VAL A 175 -9.60 -1.39 11.08
CA VAL A 175 -10.24 -0.81 12.26
C VAL A 175 -9.32 -1.03 13.45
N GLU A 176 -8.94 0.03 14.16
CA GLU A 176 -8.07 -0.05 15.32
C GLU A 176 -8.66 0.66 16.53
N LEU A 177 -8.69 -0.02 17.65
CA LEU A 177 -8.92 0.60 18.96
C LEU A 177 -7.56 0.98 19.55
N LEU A 178 -7.28 2.27 19.60
CA LEU A 178 -6.02 2.82 20.11
C LEU A 178 -6.14 3.04 21.63
N LEU A 179 -5.17 2.50 22.35
CA LEU A 179 -5.17 2.40 23.79
C LEU A 179 -3.93 3.09 24.38
N PRO A 180 -4.05 3.76 25.55
CA PRO A 180 -2.88 4.16 26.31
C PRO A 180 -2.22 2.92 26.95
N ILE A 181 -0.98 3.06 27.39
CA ILE A 181 -0.37 2.03 28.22
C ILE A 181 -1.12 1.96 29.57
N PRO A 182 -1.63 0.79 29.96
CA PRO A 182 -2.23 0.62 31.26
C PRO A 182 -1.21 0.93 32.38
N PHE A 183 -1.68 1.60 33.42
CA PHE A 183 -0.92 1.92 34.65
C PHE A 183 0.20 2.98 34.52
N VAL A 184 0.55 3.47 33.33
CA VAL A 184 1.63 4.45 33.14
C VAL A 184 1.12 5.63 32.31
N ARG A 185 0.46 6.61 32.94
CA ARG A 185 -0.12 7.78 32.28
C ARG A 185 0.90 8.76 31.72
N GLU A 186 2.18 8.63 32.13
CA GLU A 186 3.25 9.57 31.78
C GLU A 186 3.98 9.22 30.47
N ILE A 187 3.89 7.99 30.01
CA ILE A 187 4.57 7.54 28.77
C ILE A 187 3.71 7.93 27.56
N ARG A 188 3.99 9.09 26.98
CA ARG A 188 3.35 9.58 25.74
C ARG A 188 4.00 9.08 24.47
N SER A 189 5.11 8.34 24.58
CA SER A 189 5.88 7.84 23.43
C SER A 189 5.46 6.45 22.96
N VAL A 190 4.53 5.79 23.65
CA VAL A 190 4.04 4.47 23.28
C VAL A 190 2.52 4.46 23.19
N ARG A 191 2.00 3.81 22.16
CA ARG A 191 0.56 3.57 21.95
C ARG A 191 0.35 2.09 21.65
N LEU A 192 -0.62 1.49 22.32
CA LEU A 192 -1.07 0.13 22.04
C LEU A 192 -2.31 0.17 21.14
N SER A 193 -2.58 -0.92 20.44
CA SER A 193 -3.81 -1.08 19.67
C SER A 193 -4.31 -2.53 19.67
N GLY A 194 -5.63 -2.69 19.62
CA GLY A 194 -6.28 -3.90 19.15
C GLY A 194 -6.87 -3.60 17.78
N PHE A 195 -6.75 -4.51 16.83
CA PHE A 195 -7.14 -4.23 15.45
C PHE A 195 -7.84 -5.39 14.76
N PHE A 196 -8.56 -5.03 13.70
CA PHE A 196 -9.12 -5.92 12.71
C PHE A 196 -8.79 -5.36 11.31
N ASP A 197 -8.22 -6.19 10.47
CA ASP A 197 -7.85 -5.85 9.10
C ASP A 197 -8.63 -6.72 8.12
N ILE A 198 -8.97 -6.14 6.98
CA ILE A 198 -9.62 -6.80 5.85
C ILE A 198 -8.99 -6.31 4.56
N GLY A 199 -8.79 -7.19 3.59
CA GLY A 199 -8.40 -6.76 2.25
C GLY A 199 -7.79 -7.84 1.41
N ASN A 200 -7.59 -7.48 0.15
CA ASN A 200 -6.90 -8.30 -0.84
C ASN A 200 -6.52 -7.43 -2.05
N VAL A 201 -5.82 -8.06 -2.99
CA VAL A 201 -5.56 -7.56 -4.34
C VAL A 201 -6.20 -8.53 -5.32
N PHE A 202 -6.74 -8.01 -6.42
CA PHE A 202 -7.40 -8.76 -7.47
C PHE A 202 -6.71 -8.48 -8.82
N ALA A 203 -6.75 -9.45 -9.74
CA ALA A 203 -6.15 -9.29 -11.06
C ALA A 203 -6.74 -8.08 -11.78
N SER A 204 -8.07 -7.94 -11.72
CA SER A 204 -8.82 -6.78 -12.21
C SER A 204 -10.01 -6.46 -11.31
N VAL A 205 -10.74 -5.38 -11.61
CA VAL A 205 -12.02 -5.06 -10.92
C VAL A 205 -13.08 -6.12 -11.20
N ASP A 206 -13.08 -6.71 -12.39
CA ASP A 206 -14.06 -7.72 -12.79
C ASP A 206 -13.83 -9.05 -12.05
N ASP A 207 -12.61 -9.29 -11.56
CA ASP A 207 -12.27 -10.46 -10.74
C ASP A 207 -12.55 -10.26 -9.25
N PHE A 208 -13.18 -9.15 -8.87
CA PHE A 208 -13.48 -8.89 -7.46
C PHE A 208 -14.51 -9.87 -6.93
N GLU A 209 -14.11 -10.67 -5.95
CA GLU A 209 -14.99 -11.54 -5.18
C GLU A 209 -14.83 -11.27 -3.69
N ALA A 210 -15.93 -10.91 -3.00
CA ALA A 210 -15.89 -10.61 -1.56
C ALA A 210 -15.46 -11.81 -0.71
N SER A 211 -15.66 -13.03 -1.19
CA SER A 211 -15.20 -14.28 -0.58
C SER A 211 -13.68 -14.43 -0.54
N GLU A 212 -12.98 -13.74 -1.44
CA GLU A 212 -11.51 -13.72 -1.53
C GLU A 212 -10.85 -12.68 -0.61
N LEU A 213 -11.65 -11.85 0.07
CA LEU A 213 -11.10 -10.93 1.07
C LEU A 213 -10.53 -11.72 2.25
N ARG A 214 -9.30 -11.38 2.64
CA ARG A 214 -8.64 -11.94 3.83
C ARG A 214 -8.91 -11.08 5.04
N TYR A 215 -9.04 -11.72 6.19
CA TYR A 215 -9.31 -11.07 7.47
C TYR A 215 -8.25 -11.45 8.48
N SER A 216 -7.88 -10.52 9.33
CA SER A 216 -7.04 -10.79 10.48
C SER A 216 -7.45 -9.93 11.67
N ALA A 217 -7.13 -10.40 12.85
CA ALA A 217 -7.28 -9.65 14.08
C ALA A 217 -6.03 -9.79 14.94
N GLY A 218 -5.75 -8.78 15.75
CA GLY A 218 -4.55 -8.82 16.57
C GLY A 218 -4.38 -7.64 17.49
N ILE A 219 -3.19 -7.58 18.06
CA ILE A 219 -2.74 -6.50 18.92
C ILE A 219 -1.45 -5.89 18.36
N GLY A 220 -1.27 -4.61 18.59
CA GLY A 220 -0.07 -3.89 18.14
C GLY A 220 0.41 -2.88 19.16
N GLY A 221 1.63 -2.44 18.96
CA GLY A 221 2.21 -1.37 19.75
C GLY A 221 3.15 -0.53 18.90
N THR A 222 3.04 0.78 19.02
CA THR A 222 3.97 1.73 18.39
C THR A 222 4.71 2.49 19.45
N TRP A 223 6.03 2.45 19.39
CA TRP A 223 6.93 3.22 20.23
C TRP A 223 7.63 4.29 19.41
N LEU A 224 7.42 5.54 19.80
CA LEU A 224 8.17 6.67 19.24
C LEU A 224 9.55 6.72 19.91
N SER A 225 10.51 6.05 19.30
CA SER A 225 11.89 6.03 19.74
C SER A 225 12.64 7.31 19.28
N PRO A 226 13.81 7.63 19.86
CA PRO A 226 14.64 8.74 19.39
C PRO A 226 15.08 8.62 17.92
N LEU A 227 15.09 7.41 17.38
CA LEU A 227 15.46 7.11 15.99
C LEU A 227 14.28 7.07 15.02
N GLY A 228 13.04 7.18 15.54
CA GLY A 228 11.82 7.08 14.78
C GLY A 228 10.82 6.09 15.38
N PRO A 229 9.61 6.02 14.84
CA PRO A 229 8.60 5.08 15.33
C PRO A 229 8.99 3.62 15.01
N LEU A 230 8.89 2.78 16.02
CA LEU A 230 8.97 1.33 15.92
C LEU A 230 7.57 0.76 16.16
N THR A 231 7.04 0.03 15.20
CA THR A 231 5.76 -0.65 15.33
C THR A 231 5.97 -2.15 15.32
N ILE A 232 5.32 -2.84 16.26
CA ILE A 232 5.28 -4.29 16.35
C ILE A 232 3.82 -4.71 16.39
N SER A 233 3.47 -5.76 15.67
CA SER A 233 2.13 -6.34 15.70
C SER A 233 2.18 -7.86 15.81
N PHE A 234 1.21 -8.39 16.53
CA PHE A 234 0.91 -9.81 16.55
C PHE A 234 -0.53 -10.00 16.06
N ALA A 235 -0.69 -10.67 14.94
CA ALA A 235 -1.96 -10.87 14.26
C ALA A 235 -2.20 -12.34 13.94
N VAL A 236 -3.47 -12.73 14.02
CA VAL A 236 -3.94 -14.07 13.64
C VAL A 236 -4.79 -13.91 12.38
N PRO A 237 -4.43 -14.54 11.26
CA PRO A 237 -5.32 -14.71 10.12
C PRO A 237 -6.60 -15.45 10.55
N LEU A 238 -7.76 -15.00 10.07
CA LEU A 238 -9.05 -15.57 10.45
C LEU A 238 -9.65 -16.44 9.34
N ASN A 239 -9.19 -16.28 8.11
CA ASN A 239 -9.68 -16.99 6.93
C ASN A 239 -8.58 -17.21 5.89
N ASP A 240 -7.39 -17.59 6.34
CA ASP A 240 -6.32 -17.96 5.43
C ASP A 240 -6.73 -19.14 4.54
N GLN A 241 -6.29 -19.11 3.31
CA GLN A 241 -6.55 -20.14 2.31
C GLN A 241 -5.24 -20.85 1.92
N SER A 242 -5.39 -22.00 1.25
CA SER A 242 -4.26 -22.73 0.70
C SER A 242 -3.45 -21.82 -0.24
N GLY A 243 -2.15 -21.70 0.01
CA GLY A 243 -1.25 -20.80 -0.72
C GLY A 243 -0.98 -19.47 -0.01
N ASP A 244 -1.78 -19.06 0.98
CA ASP A 244 -1.49 -17.82 1.72
C ASP A 244 -0.23 -17.99 2.59
N GLU A 245 0.66 -17.02 2.54
CA GLU A 245 1.84 -16.97 3.38
C GLU A 245 1.54 -16.15 4.64
N THR A 246 1.46 -16.82 5.79
CA THR A 246 1.16 -16.16 7.07
C THR A 246 2.42 -15.73 7.80
N GLN A 247 2.37 -14.58 8.46
CA GLN A 247 3.42 -14.05 9.32
C GLN A 247 2.80 -13.37 10.53
N PRO A 248 2.51 -14.10 11.62
CA PRO A 248 1.83 -13.57 12.78
C PRO A 248 2.56 -12.41 13.47
N LEU A 249 3.88 -12.50 13.61
CA LEU A 249 4.69 -11.44 14.23
C LEU A 249 5.34 -10.59 13.15
N GLN A 250 5.04 -9.30 13.18
CA GLN A 250 5.56 -8.31 12.22
C GLN A 250 6.09 -7.09 12.93
N PHE A 251 7.11 -6.48 12.38
CA PHE A 251 7.64 -5.21 12.87
C PHE A 251 8.06 -4.29 11.72
N THR A 252 8.01 -3.01 11.97
CA THR A 252 8.55 -1.99 11.05
C THR A 252 9.20 -0.88 11.82
N PHE A 253 10.23 -0.29 11.21
CA PHE A 253 10.95 0.85 11.74
C PHE A 253 10.87 2.01 10.75
N GLY A 254 10.67 3.22 11.26
CA GLY A 254 10.55 4.42 10.46
C GLY A 254 9.11 4.89 10.25
N THR A 255 8.97 6.11 9.75
CA THR A 255 7.67 6.68 9.37
C THR A 255 7.26 6.17 8.00
N SER A 256 6.12 5.55 7.94
CA SER A 256 5.35 5.39 6.71
C SER A 256 4.10 6.25 6.84
N PHE A 257 4.20 7.48 6.39
CA PHE A 257 3.06 8.38 6.27
C PHE A 257 2.87 8.73 4.81
#